data_93a683321dd47a47e8208ad244662724
#
_entry.id   93a683321dd47a47e8208ad244662724
#
_cell.length_a   1.000
_cell.length_b   1.000
_cell.length_c   1.000
_cell.angle_alpha   90.00
_cell.angle_beta   90.00
_cell.angle_gamma   90.00
#
_symmetry.space_group_name_H-M   'P 1'
#
loop_
_entity.id
_entity.type
_entity.pdbx_description
1 polymer ?
#
loop_
_entity_poly.entity_id
_entity_poly.type
_entity_poly.pdbx_seq_one_letter_code
_entity_poly.pdbx_strand_id
1 'polypeptide(L)'
;MNFWKRRGDEAATAQTMQLRDRERHPYAGLRSFMPQRGGELRLYQAVREAVPVVDAAVCKLIRLSGGALVFCEDPETEKRLRDFLERVPAGRGQYGINAFLEQYLESLLICGGAVGEMVPAAGNRDLAALLCGRMDRIELREGESPLDFQIFGPDERGRMAALPYQELLLFTPLHPEAEHPYGVSLLRGLPFMADILMKIYNTVGVNWERCGNMRFAVTCRDGGGSAAERGQLLAQEWSRAMQDTRNGSVRDFVAVGDVDIRVIGGDVPILDSQVPVRQVLEQIVAKTSIPPFMLGLNWNSTERMSAQQADMLTTEITAIRRMLTPVVEQICRMRLRMQGETAAFRVDWEDINLQDEVEEAKAELYREQARKLRIENDAAEGKIEDRAAGAAKKA
;
A
#
# COMPACT_ATOMS: atom_id res chain seq x y z
N MET A 1 35.98 -4.38 61.00
CA MET A 1 35.47 -3.26 60.17
C MET A 1 34.97 -3.83 58.90
N ASN A 2 33.64 -3.97 58.80
CA ASN A 2 32.96 -4.67 57.70
C ASN A 2 32.68 -3.70 56.56
N PHE A 3 33.30 -3.92 55.41
CA PHE A 3 32.99 -3.29 54.13
C PHE A 3 32.35 -4.33 53.17
N TRP A 4 31.17 -4.83 53.47
CA TRP A 4 30.33 -5.50 52.51
C TRP A 4 28.95 -4.90 52.60
N LYS A 5 28.76 -3.73 51.97
CA LYS A 5 27.41 -3.29 51.59
C LYS A 5 26.97 -4.19 50.46
N ARG A 6 26.00 -5.06 50.74
CA ARG A 6 25.21 -5.75 49.72
C ARG A 6 24.62 -4.69 48.79
N ARG A 7 25.12 -4.67 47.55
CA ARG A 7 24.35 -4.07 46.46
C ARG A 7 23.05 -4.85 46.42
N GLY A 8 21.92 -4.15 46.54
CA GLY A 8 20.61 -4.74 46.30
C GLY A 8 20.59 -5.36 44.91
N ASP A 9 19.99 -6.52 44.83
CA ASP A 9 19.62 -7.13 43.56
C ASP A 9 18.71 -6.15 42.82
N GLU A 10 19.30 -5.26 42.02
CA GLU A 10 18.58 -4.70 40.91
C GLU A 10 18.23 -5.88 40.00
N ALA A 11 16.95 -6.21 39.96
CA ALA A 11 16.42 -7.17 39.03
C ALA A 11 17.05 -6.88 37.67
N ALA A 12 17.87 -7.80 37.19
CA ALA A 12 18.46 -7.70 35.88
C ALA A 12 17.30 -7.77 34.89
N THR A 13 16.74 -6.62 34.60
CA THR A 13 15.93 -6.50 33.38
C THR A 13 16.81 -7.05 32.27
N ALA A 14 16.31 -8.06 31.58
CA ALA A 14 17.00 -8.71 30.47
C ALA A 14 17.17 -7.69 29.32
N GLN A 15 18.06 -6.73 29.54
CA GLN A 15 18.44 -5.76 28.53
C GLN A 15 19.52 -6.39 27.68
N THR A 16 19.15 -6.74 26.47
CA THR A 16 20.13 -7.11 25.45
C THR A 16 21.07 -5.92 25.23
N MET A 17 22.28 -6.19 24.74
CA MET A 17 23.25 -5.12 24.40
C MET A 17 22.63 -4.06 23.47
N GLN A 18 21.65 -4.41 22.66
CA GLN A 18 20.90 -3.52 21.77
C GLN A 18 20.03 -2.52 22.51
N LEU A 19 19.52 -2.87 23.71
CA LEU A 19 18.74 -1.96 24.54
C LEU A 19 19.61 -0.96 25.32
N ARG A 20 20.92 -1.15 25.38
CA ARG A 20 21.86 -0.22 26.02
C ARG A 20 22.16 1.00 25.16
N ASP A 21 22.11 0.86 23.83
CA ASP A 21 22.29 1.98 22.90
C ASP A 21 20.92 2.64 22.68
N ARG A 22 20.55 3.53 23.59
CA ARG A 22 19.26 4.22 23.58
C ARG A 22 19.05 5.07 22.33
N GLU A 23 20.12 5.53 21.69
CA GLU A 23 20.07 6.38 20.50
C GLU A 23 19.74 5.56 19.23
N ARG A 24 20.01 4.25 19.25
CA ARG A 24 19.75 3.34 18.11
C ARG A 24 18.53 2.44 18.31
N HIS A 25 17.86 2.57 19.44
CA HIS A 25 16.65 1.78 19.67
C HIS A 25 15.51 2.29 18.77
N PRO A 26 14.68 1.41 18.15
CA PRO A 26 13.56 1.82 17.31
C PRO A 26 12.60 2.82 17.96
N TYR A 27 12.47 2.76 19.26
CA TYR A 27 11.62 3.65 20.06
C TYR A 27 12.35 4.86 20.68
N ALA A 28 13.62 5.10 20.33
CA ALA A 28 14.35 6.25 20.85
C ALA A 28 13.68 7.59 20.50
N GLY A 29 13.04 7.66 19.32
CA GLY A 29 12.27 8.83 18.89
C GLY A 29 11.08 9.16 19.77
N LEU A 30 10.53 8.20 20.53
CA LEU A 30 9.42 8.45 21.45
C LEU A 30 9.85 9.28 22.68
N ARG A 31 11.13 9.20 23.06
CA ARG A 31 11.70 10.00 24.17
C ARG A 31 11.95 11.43 23.78
N SER A 32 12.44 11.66 22.56
CA SER A 32 12.81 12.99 22.08
C SER A 32 11.63 13.78 21.54
N PHE A 33 10.40 13.25 21.64
CA PHE A 33 9.21 13.94 21.15
C PHE A 33 9.37 14.41 19.69
N MET A 34 9.49 13.47 18.77
CA MET A 34 9.42 13.78 17.35
C MET A 34 7.97 13.62 16.90
N PRO A 35 7.19 14.71 16.72
CA PRO A 35 5.90 14.61 16.07
C PRO A 35 6.10 14.04 14.68
N GLN A 36 5.22 13.14 14.25
CA GLN A 36 5.20 12.72 12.85
C GLN A 36 5.17 13.97 11.96
N ARG A 37 6.07 14.03 11.00
CA ARG A 37 6.13 15.18 10.07
C ARG A 37 4.89 15.18 9.19
N GLY A 38 3.86 15.92 9.57
CA GLY A 38 2.59 16.00 8.83
C GLY A 38 2.77 16.41 7.37
N GLY A 39 3.90 17.02 7.02
CA GLY A 39 4.28 17.33 5.64
C GLY A 39 4.55 16.07 4.80
N GLU A 40 5.21 15.07 5.36
CA GLU A 40 5.49 13.81 4.66
C GLU A 40 4.21 13.03 4.37
N LEU A 41 3.30 12.96 5.33
CA LEU A 41 2.02 12.26 5.15
C LEU A 41 1.17 12.90 4.05
N ARG A 42 1.12 14.23 3.99
CA ARG A 42 0.45 14.97 2.91
C ARG A 42 1.09 14.72 1.56
N LEU A 43 2.43 14.63 1.51
CA LEU A 43 3.16 14.34 0.28
C LEU A 43 2.82 12.94 -0.23
N TYR A 44 2.78 11.93 0.63
CA TYR A 44 2.41 10.56 0.24
C TYR A 44 0.96 10.47 -0.26
N GLN A 45 0.04 11.18 0.39
CA GLN A 45 -1.34 11.29 -0.11
C GLN A 45 -1.40 11.96 -1.48
N ALA A 46 -0.68 13.06 -1.68
CA ALA A 46 -0.61 13.74 -2.96
C ALA A 46 -0.01 12.87 -4.08
N VAL A 47 1.02 12.07 -3.78
CA VAL A 47 1.59 11.09 -4.73
C VAL A 47 0.57 10.04 -5.14
N ARG A 48 -0.19 9.50 -4.18
CA ARG A 48 -1.27 8.55 -4.47
C ARG A 48 -2.34 9.16 -5.38
N GLU A 49 -2.78 10.37 -5.08
CA GLU A 49 -3.80 11.07 -5.88
C GLU A 49 -3.30 11.44 -7.28
N ALA A 50 -2.03 11.84 -7.41
CA ALA A 50 -1.45 12.31 -8.66
C ALA A 50 -1.01 11.18 -9.59
N VAL A 51 -0.67 10.00 -9.08
CA VAL A 51 -0.10 8.89 -9.84
C VAL A 51 -1.03 7.66 -9.78
N PRO A 52 -1.90 7.46 -10.79
CA PRO A 52 -2.91 6.40 -10.78
C PRO A 52 -2.36 4.98 -10.57
N VAL A 53 -1.14 4.71 -11.04
CA VAL A 53 -0.48 3.40 -10.85
C VAL A 53 -0.15 3.15 -9.38
N VAL A 54 0.23 4.19 -8.63
CA VAL A 54 0.49 4.08 -7.19
C VAL A 54 -0.82 3.81 -6.43
N ASP A 55 -1.89 4.54 -6.75
CA ASP A 55 -3.21 4.30 -6.15
C ASP A 55 -3.71 2.88 -6.45
N ALA A 56 -3.61 2.45 -7.69
CA ALA A 56 -4.00 1.09 -8.09
C ALA A 56 -3.22 0.02 -7.33
N ALA A 57 -1.92 0.20 -7.10
CA ALA A 57 -1.09 -0.73 -6.34
C ALA A 57 -1.53 -0.80 -4.87
N VAL A 58 -1.71 0.35 -4.22
CA VAL A 58 -2.19 0.42 -2.82
C VAL A 58 -3.57 -0.23 -2.68
N CYS A 59 -4.51 0.11 -3.56
CA CYS A 59 -5.86 -0.46 -3.54
C CYS A 59 -5.85 -1.99 -3.74
N LYS A 60 -4.96 -2.52 -4.58
CA LYS A 60 -4.83 -3.97 -4.77
C LYS A 60 -4.27 -4.66 -3.52
N LEU A 61 -3.23 -4.12 -2.89
CA LEU A 61 -2.70 -4.66 -1.63
C LEU A 61 -3.78 -4.70 -0.54
N ILE A 62 -4.56 -3.63 -0.41
CA ILE A 62 -5.65 -3.56 0.57
C ILE A 62 -6.68 -4.65 0.32
N ARG A 63 -7.19 -4.77 -0.91
CA ARG A 63 -8.24 -5.74 -1.27
C ARG A 63 -7.80 -7.18 -1.11
N LEU A 64 -6.55 -7.49 -1.48
CA LEU A 64 -6.01 -8.84 -1.38
C LEU A 64 -5.64 -9.25 0.05
N SER A 65 -5.47 -8.29 0.95
CA SER A 65 -5.10 -8.55 2.35
C SER A 65 -6.29 -8.81 3.27
N GLY A 66 -7.52 -8.59 2.82
CA GLY A 66 -8.75 -8.82 3.60
C GLY A 66 -9.08 -10.31 3.82
N GLY A 67 -10.25 -10.57 4.41
CA GLY A 67 -10.77 -11.91 4.61
C GLY A 67 -10.31 -12.56 5.93
N ALA A 68 -10.35 -11.81 7.04
CA ALA A 68 -10.06 -12.38 8.37
C ALA A 68 -11.18 -13.31 8.84
N LEU A 69 -10.80 -14.51 9.24
CA LEU A 69 -11.68 -15.57 9.78
C LEU A 69 -11.30 -15.85 11.22
N VAL A 70 -12.29 -16.18 12.06
CA VAL A 70 -12.06 -16.55 13.46
C VAL A 70 -12.67 -17.91 13.74
N PHE A 71 -11.89 -18.77 14.37
CA PHE A 71 -12.28 -20.10 14.79
C PHE A 71 -12.12 -20.26 16.29
N CYS A 72 -13.12 -20.83 16.96
CA CYS A 72 -13.12 -21.11 18.39
C CYS A 72 -13.36 -22.60 18.65
N GLU A 73 -12.95 -23.09 19.82
CA GLU A 73 -13.27 -24.44 20.25
C GLU A 73 -14.78 -24.60 20.56
N ASP A 74 -15.41 -23.54 21.10
CA ASP A 74 -16.85 -23.52 21.37
C ASP A 74 -17.61 -22.92 20.18
N PRO A 75 -18.50 -23.71 19.52
CA PRO A 75 -19.23 -23.26 18.33
C PRO A 75 -20.16 -22.06 18.57
N GLU A 76 -20.73 -21.93 19.77
CA GLU A 76 -21.62 -20.82 20.09
C GLU A 76 -20.84 -19.50 20.22
N THR A 77 -19.67 -19.55 20.82
CA THR A 77 -18.76 -18.41 20.93
C THR A 77 -18.19 -18.04 19.55
N GLU A 78 -17.84 -19.05 18.73
CA GLU A 78 -17.41 -18.81 17.34
C GLU A 78 -18.47 -18.06 16.57
N LYS A 79 -19.71 -18.54 16.60
CA LYS A 79 -20.84 -17.90 15.90
C LYS A 79 -21.04 -16.46 16.36
N ARG A 80 -21.01 -16.20 17.67
CA ARG A 80 -21.15 -14.84 18.23
C ARG A 80 -20.02 -13.91 17.83
N LEU A 81 -18.78 -14.40 17.78
CA LEU A 81 -17.64 -13.63 17.31
C LEU A 81 -17.75 -13.34 15.83
N ARG A 82 -18.11 -14.32 15.01
CA ARG A 82 -18.29 -14.17 13.57
C ARG A 82 -19.41 -13.17 13.26
N ASP A 83 -20.57 -13.31 13.86
CA ASP A 83 -21.70 -12.38 13.70
C ASP A 83 -21.30 -10.93 14.10
N PHE A 84 -20.46 -10.77 15.11
CA PHE A 84 -19.94 -9.46 15.48
C PHE A 84 -18.98 -8.92 14.42
N LEU A 85 -17.99 -9.71 14.03
CA LEU A 85 -17.00 -9.29 13.04
C LEU A 85 -17.62 -8.94 11.69
N GLU A 86 -18.74 -9.55 11.34
CA GLU A 86 -19.49 -9.22 10.13
C GLU A 86 -20.30 -7.91 10.25
N ARG A 87 -20.78 -7.57 11.46
CA ARG A 87 -21.76 -6.48 11.64
C ARG A 87 -21.25 -5.28 12.40
N VAL A 88 -20.08 -5.34 13.02
CA VAL A 88 -19.55 -4.22 13.81
C VAL A 88 -19.42 -2.97 12.93
N PRO A 89 -19.96 -1.81 13.35
CA PRO A 89 -19.78 -0.57 12.64
C PRO A 89 -18.29 -0.20 12.56
N ALA A 90 -17.80 0.08 11.34
CA ALA A 90 -16.39 0.41 11.07
C ALA A 90 -16.21 1.82 10.51
N GLY A 91 -17.25 2.65 10.62
CA GLY A 91 -17.26 4.00 10.10
C GLY A 91 -18.66 4.41 9.65
N ARG A 92 -18.78 5.53 8.96
CA ARG A 92 -20.07 6.01 8.46
C ARG A 92 -20.55 5.15 7.29
N GLY A 93 -21.56 4.32 7.51
CA GLY A 93 -22.13 3.46 6.48
C GLY A 93 -21.29 2.24 6.12
N GLN A 94 -20.25 1.93 6.90
CA GLN A 94 -19.39 0.77 6.72
C GLN A 94 -19.49 -0.17 7.92
N TYR A 95 -19.54 -1.47 7.64
CA TYR A 95 -19.73 -2.52 8.63
C TYR A 95 -18.74 -3.66 8.39
N GLY A 96 -18.44 -4.35 9.47
CA GLY A 96 -17.60 -5.53 9.48
C GLY A 96 -16.12 -5.24 9.67
N ILE A 97 -15.43 -6.28 10.14
CA ILE A 97 -13.99 -6.23 10.39
C ILE A 97 -13.19 -5.92 9.12
N ASN A 98 -13.62 -6.42 7.97
CA ASN A 98 -12.90 -6.19 6.72
C ASN A 98 -12.92 -4.71 6.32
N ALA A 99 -14.05 -4.01 6.51
CA ALA A 99 -14.13 -2.57 6.26
C ALA A 99 -13.23 -1.76 7.21
N PHE A 100 -13.10 -2.20 8.47
CA PHE A 100 -12.13 -1.61 9.40
C PHE A 100 -10.70 -1.89 8.96
N LEU A 101 -10.38 -3.15 8.61
CA LEU A 101 -9.03 -3.55 8.18
C LEU A 101 -8.60 -2.87 6.89
N GLU A 102 -9.50 -2.61 5.94
CA GLU A 102 -9.21 -1.86 4.73
C GLU A 102 -8.74 -0.44 5.06
N GLN A 103 -9.46 0.29 5.92
CA GLN A 103 -9.08 1.63 6.36
C GLN A 103 -7.78 1.62 7.18
N TYR A 104 -7.65 0.63 8.06
CA TYR A 104 -6.48 0.47 8.91
C TYR A 104 -5.22 0.18 8.08
N LEU A 105 -5.33 -0.73 7.10
CA LEU A 105 -4.25 -1.06 6.18
C LEU A 105 -3.93 0.09 5.24
N GLU A 106 -4.92 0.84 4.78
CA GLU A 106 -4.69 2.06 4.00
C GLU A 106 -3.80 3.03 4.77
N SER A 107 -4.13 3.32 6.03
CA SER A 107 -3.30 4.15 6.90
C SER A 107 -1.91 3.55 7.09
N LEU A 108 -1.82 2.25 7.33
CA LEU A 108 -0.56 1.52 7.53
C LEU A 108 0.38 1.67 6.31
N LEU A 109 -0.12 1.46 5.11
CA LEU A 109 0.67 1.53 3.88
C LEU A 109 1.08 2.95 3.52
N ILE A 110 0.17 3.92 3.66
CA ILE A 110 0.41 5.31 3.26
C ILE A 110 1.20 6.07 4.32
N CYS A 111 0.80 5.95 5.58
CA CYS A 111 1.41 6.71 6.66
C CYS A 111 2.61 6.00 7.31
N GLY A 112 2.81 4.71 7.04
CA GLY A 112 3.80 3.89 7.70
C GLY A 112 3.35 3.38 9.07
N GLY A 113 2.16 3.75 9.50
CA GLY A 113 1.55 3.29 10.74
C GLY A 113 0.04 3.43 10.68
N ALA A 114 -0.64 2.70 11.55
CA ALA A 114 -2.08 2.80 11.68
C ALA A 114 -2.47 2.84 13.16
N VAL A 115 -3.49 3.63 13.46
CA VAL A 115 -4.12 3.71 14.77
C VAL A 115 -5.60 3.41 14.64
N GLY A 116 -6.11 2.61 15.55
CA GLY A 116 -7.53 2.29 15.66
C GLY A 116 -8.03 2.46 17.08
N GLU A 117 -9.33 2.54 17.21
CA GLU A 117 -10.04 2.64 18.48
C GLU A 117 -11.19 1.63 18.54
N MET A 118 -11.23 0.86 19.58
CA MET A 118 -12.34 -0.01 19.94
C MET A 118 -13.30 0.77 20.83
N VAL A 119 -14.46 1.18 20.28
CA VAL A 119 -15.45 1.98 21.01
C VAL A 119 -16.35 1.06 21.84
N PRO A 120 -16.39 1.19 23.17
CA PRO A 120 -17.26 0.38 24.00
C PRO A 120 -18.74 0.77 23.86
N ALA A 121 -19.62 -0.20 23.96
CA ALA A 121 -21.07 0.03 24.04
C ALA A 121 -21.48 0.60 25.42
N ALA A 122 -22.64 1.18 25.49
CA ALA A 122 -23.19 1.66 26.77
C ALA A 122 -23.23 0.51 27.78
N GLY A 123 -22.62 0.73 28.95
CA GLY A 123 -22.48 -0.27 30.00
C GLY A 123 -21.26 -1.18 29.89
N ASN A 124 -20.36 -0.94 28.94
CA ASN A 124 -19.06 -1.62 28.77
C ASN A 124 -19.12 -3.16 28.70
N ARG A 125 -20.22 -3.70 28.16
CA ARG A 125 -20.42 -5.15 28.02
C ARG A 125 -20.13 -5.68 26.62
N ASP A 126 -19.95 -4.80 25.63
CA ASP A 126 -19.65 -5.15 24.26
C ASP A 126 -18.94 -3.98 23.57
N LEU A 127 -18.43 -4.20 22.36
CA LEU A 127 -17.90 -3.17 21.48
C LEU A 127 -19.02 -2.63 20.56
N ALA A 128 -19.18 -1.31 20.50
CA ALA A 128 -20.18 -0.64 19.67
C ALA A 128 -19.68 -0.37 18.26
N ALA A 129 -18.37 -0.08 18.11
CA ALA A 129 -17.77 0.25 16.82
C ALA A 129 -16.25 0.06 16.84
N LEU A 130 -15.66 -0.02 15.66
CA LEU A 130 -14.23 0.04 15.40
C LEU A 130 -13.97 1.28 14.54
N LEU A 131 -13.07 2.15 14.94
CA LEU A 131 -12.78 3.39 14.23
C LEU A 131 -11.29 3.47 13.89
N CYS A 132 -10.97 3.92 12.69
CA CYS A 132 -9.60 4.27 12.34
C CYS A 132 -9.30 5.73 12.69
N GLY A 133 -8.20 5.95 13.41
CA GLY A 133 -7.71 7.27 13.74
C GLY A 133 -6.80 7.83 12.64
N ARG A 134 -6.54 9.13 12.73
CA ARG A 134 -5.64 9.81 11.81
C ARG A 134 -4.24 9.89 12.39
N MET A 135 -3.26 9.34 11.67
CA MET A 135 -1.85 9.33 12.07
C MET A 135 -1.24 10.74 12.21
N ASP A 136 -1.74 11.73 11.45
CA ASP A 136 -1.28 13.13 11.52
C ASP A 136 -1.78 13.88 12.77
N ARG A 137 -2.62 13.26 13.59
CA ARG A 137 -3.20 13.84 14.80
C ARG A 137 -2.79 13.15 16.09
N ILE A 138 -1.96 12.12 16.01
CA ILE A 138 -1.51 11.39 17.17
C ILE A 138 -0.02 11.56 17.42
N GLU A 139 0.39 11.37 18.64
CA GLU A 139 1.77 11.28 19.07
C GLU A 139 1.95 10.04 19.92
N LEU A 140 3.04 9.32 19.68
CA LEU A 140 3.45 8.22 20.55
C LEU A 140 4.50 8.74 21.51
N ARG A 141 4.32 8.48 22.78
CA ARG A 141 5.30 8.77 23.81
C ARG A 141 5.66 7.50 24.58
N GLU A 142 6.87 7.45 25.10
CA GLU A 142 7.33 6.34 25.92
C GLU A 142 6.44 6.20 27.17
N GLY A 143 6.03 4.95 27.48
CA GLY A 143 5.33 4.61 28.69
C GLY A 143 6.27 4.33 29.85
N GLU A 144 5.91 3.42 30.74
CA GLU A 144 6.71 3.05 31.92
C GLU A 144 7.97 2.27 31.53
N SER A 145 7.94 1.53 30.43
CA SER A 145 9.09 0.80 29.87
C SER A 145 9.36 1.20 28.41
N PRO A 146 10.57 0.94 27.89
CA PRO A 146 10.88 1.18 26.48
C PRO A 146 10.02 0.38 25.48
N LEU A 147 9.34 -0.66 25.95
CA LEU A 147 8.44 -1.47 25.13
C LEU A 147 7.00 -0.96 25.18
N ASP A 148 6.69 -0.12 26.18
CA ASP A 148 5.38 0.46 26.36
C ASP A 148 5.35 1.87 25.76
N PHE A 149 4.29 2.18 25.07
CA PHE A 149 4.06 3.52 24.56
C PHE A 149 2.62 3.94 24.88
N GLN A 150 2.44 5.24 24.99
CA GLN A 150 1.14 5.85 25.17
C GLN A 150 0.80 6.68 23.93
N ILE A 151 -0.45 6.59 23.51
CA ILE A 151 -0.98 7.35 22.39
C ILE A 151 -1.57 8.65 22.92
N PHE A 152 -1.07 9.77 22.42
CA PHE A 152 -1.56 11.10 22.71
C PHE A 152 -2.35 11.62 21.53
N GLY A 153 -3.41 12.35 21.78
CA GLY A 153 -4.24 13.01 20.79
C GLY A 153 -4.64 14.42 21.24
N PRO A 154 -5.20 15.24 20.36
CA PRO A 154 -5.67 16.58 20.71
C PRO A 154 -6.88 16.51 21.65
N ASP A 155 -6.82 17.24 22.76
CA ASP A 155 -7.95 17.47 23.65
C ASP A 155 -8.95 18.46 23.03
N GLU A 156 -10.05 18.74 23.71
CA GLU A 156 -11.07 19.73 23.27
C GLU A 156 -10.48 21.14 23.03
N ARG A 157 -9.33 21.45 23.61
CA ARG A 157 -8.62 22.72 23.45
C ARG A 157 -7.49 22.63 22.41
N GLY A 158 -7.36 21.51 21.70
CA GLY A 158 -6.32 21.26 20.72
C GLY A 158 -4.92 21.00 21.28
N ARG A 159 -4.78 20.72 22.59
CA ARG A 159 -3.50 20.36 23.21
C ARG A 159 -3.35 18.86 23.20
N MET A 160 -2.13 18.39 22.97
CA MET A 160 -1.83 16.96 23.01
C MET A 160 -1.88 16.43 24.44
N ALA A 161 -2.81 15.51 24.70
CA ALA A 161 -3.02 14.84 25.97
C ALA A 161 -3.06 13.31 25.74
N ALA A 162 -2.67 12.54 26.75
CA ALA A 162 -2.81 11.09 26.68
C ALA A 162 -4.29 10.73 26.45
N LEU A 163 -4.55 9.92 25.44
CA LEU A 163 -5.91 9.45 25.19
C LEU A 163 -6.35 8.54 26.35
N PRO A 164 -7.61 8.64 26.79
CA PRO A 164 -8.12 7.75 27.84
C PRO A 164 -8.20 6.32 27.29
N TYR A 165 -8.18 5.33 28.20
CA TYR A 165 -8.39 3.91 27.87
C TYR A 165 -7.42 3.39 26.80
N GLN A 166 -6.12 3.50 27.05
CA GLN A 166 -5.05 3.06 26.13
C GLN A 166 -5.22 1.61 25.67
N GLU A 167 -5.84 0.76 26.49
CA GLU A 167 -6.16 -0.63 26.20
C GLU A 167 -7.20 -0.82 25.08
N LEU A 168 -8.00 0.21 24.80
CA LEU A 168 -8.96 0.24 23.69
C LEU A 168 -8.35 0.76 22.39
N LEU A 169 -7.11 1.21 22.43
CA LEU A 169 -6.40 1.72 21.26
C LEU A 169 -5.57 0.62 20.62
N LEU A 170 -5.57 0.63 19.30
CA LEU A 170 -4.78 -0.25 18.44
C LEU A 170 -3.71 0.59 17.76
N PHE A 171 -2.48 0.11 17.73
CA PHE A 171 -1.41 0.75 16.96
C PHE A 171 -0.52 -0.31 16.33
N THR A 172 -0.23 -0.12 15.04
CA THR A 172 0.68 -0.98 14.28
C THR A 172 1.64 -0.12 13.46
N PRO A 173 2.95 -0.22 13.67
CA PRO A 173 3.94 0.41 12.79
C PRO A 173 4.31 -0.53 11.65
N LEU A 174 4.51 0.03 10.45
CA LEU A 174 5.04 -0.68 9.28
C LEU A 174 6.56 -0.55 9.24
N HIS A 175 7.27 -1.66 9.43
CA HIS A 175 8.74 -1.71 9.39
C HIS A 175 9.42 -0.58 10.19
N PRO A 176 9.20 -0.50 11.52
CA PRO A 176 9.76 0.57 12.33
C PRO A 176 11.30 0.55 12.27
N GLU A 177 11.89 1.72 12.01
CA GLU A 177 13.33 1.95 12.02
C GLU A 177 13.70 2.77 13.27
N ALA A 178 14.99 2.79 13.63
CA ALA A 178 15.46 3.55 14.81
C ALA A 178 15.11 5.05 14.74
N GLU A 179 15.13 5.63 13.53
CA GLU A 179 14.78 7.03 13.29
C GLU A 179 13.28 7.23 12.98
N HIS A 180 12.54 6.12 12.74
CA HIS A 180 11.12 6.13 12.39
C HIS A 180 10.32 5.11 13.22
N PRO A 181 10.18 5.34 14.54
CA PRO A 181 9.51 4.41 15.45
C PRO A 181 8.00 4.30 15.17
N TYR A 182 7.41 5.29 14.51
CA TYR A 182 6.03 5.26 14.02
C TYR A 182 5.82 4.32 12.84
N GLY A 183 6.94 3.82 12.26
CA GLY A 183 6.95 3.04 11.04
C GLY A 183 7.30 3.86 9.80
N VAL A 184 7.45 3.18 8.69
CA VAL A 184 7.90 3.76 7.40
C VAL A 184 6.86 3.50 6.33
N SER A 185 6.42 4.57 5.66
CA SER A 185 5.47 4.46 4.55
C SER A 185 5.98 3.56 3.42
N LEU A 186 5.08 2.75 2.87
CA LEU A 186 5.35 2.03 1.62
C LEU A 186 5.73 2.99 0.49
N LEU A 187 5.19 4.21 0.51
CA LEU A 187 5.42 5.22 -0.53
C LEU A 187 6.73 6.00 -0.37
N ARG A 188 7.53 5.71 0.67
CA ARG A 188 8.84 6.35 0.87
C ARG A 188 9.73 6.13 -0.36
N GLY A 189 10.27 7.23 -0.89
CA GLY A 189 11.08 7.25 -2.11
C GLY A 189 10.27 7.44 -3.41
N LEU A 190 8.96 7.18 -3.43
CA LEU A 190 8.13 7.42 -4.61
C LEU A 190 7.90 8.89 -4.96
N PRO A 191 7.91 9.88 -4.04
CA PRO A 191 7.70 11.27 -4.41
C PRO A 191 8.67 11.76 -5.49
N PHE A 192 9.94 11.36 -5.41
CA PHE A 192 10.93 11.71 -6.43
C PHE A 192 10.61 11.07 -7.79
N MET A 193 10.22 9.79 -7.80
CA MET A 193 9.83 9.10 -9.04
C MET A 193 8.54 9.67 -9.63
N ALA A 194 7.58 10.03 -8.79
CA ALA A 194 6.35 10.69 -9.20
C ALA A 194 6.61 12.05 -9.86
N ASP A 195 7.51 12.86 -9.29
CA ASP A 195 7.90 14.16 -9.87
C ASP A 195 8.51 14.00 -11.26
N ILE A 196 9.41 13.02 -11.45
CA ILE A 196 9.99 12.71 -12.76
C ILE A 196 8.89 12.29 -13.75
N LEU A 197 8.00 11.39 -13.35
CA LEU A 197 6.91 10.91 -14.21
C LEU A 197 5.98 12.05 -14.64
N MET A 198 5.59 12.91 -13.72
CA MET A 198 4.74 14.06 -13.99
C MET A 198 5.42 15.05 -14.95
N LYS A 199 6.73 15.29 -14.80
CA LYS A 199 7.51 16.12 -15.73
C LYS A 199 7.55 15.54 -17.13
N ILE A 200 7.73 14.22 -17.24
CA ILE A 200 7.71 13.54 -18.56
C ILE A 200 6.32 13.71 -19.21
N TYR A 201 5.24 13.41 -18.50
CA TYR A 201 3.89 13.54 -19.05
C TYR A 201 3.54 14.98 -19.41
N ASN A 202 3.93 15.95 -18.59
CA ASN A 202 3.74 17.37 -18.92
C ASN A 202 4.51 17.74 -20.20
N THR A 203 5.75 17.28 -20.35
CA THR A 203 6.56 17.51 -21.56
C THR A 203 5.92 16.83 -22.77
N VAL A 204 5.41 15.61 -22.64
CA VAL A 204 4.66 14.92 -23.69
C VAL A 204 3.44 15.75 -24.09
N GLY A 205 2.63 16.20 -23.12
CA GLY A 205 1.45 17.06 -23.39
C GLY A 205 1.81 18.33 -24.14
N VAL A 206 2.82 19.07 -23.68
CA VAL A 206 3.31 20.28 -24.35
C VAL A 206 3.80 19.99 -25.79
N ASN A 207 4.49 18.87 -25.98
CA ASN A 207 4.96 18.48 -27.32
C ASN A 207 3.81 18.12 -28.25
N TRP A 208 2.79 17.41 -27.75
CA TRP A 208 1.56 17.13 -28.50
C TRP A 208 0.82 18.39 -28.89
N GLU A 209 0.68 19.37 -27.99
CA GLU A 209 0.09 20.67 -28.29
C GLU A 209 0.90 21.44 -29.35
N ARG A 210 2.25 21.37 -29.29
CA ARG A 210 3.13 22.00 -30.29
C ARG A 210 3.03 21.33 -31.65
N CYS A 211 2.94 20.01 -31.69
CA CYS A 211 2.82 19.27 -32.97
C CYS A 211 1.41 19.40 -33.55
N GLY A 212 0.37 19.43 -32.71
CA GLY A 212 -1.02 19.63 -33.16
C GLY A 212 -1.31 21.08 -33.61
N ASN A 213 -0.63 22.06 -33.05
CA ASN A 213 -0.76 23.46 -33.42
C ASN A 213 0.43 23.86 -34.30
N MET A 214 0.37 23.50 -35.60
CA MET A 214 1.40 23.91 -36.52
C MET A 214 1.59 25.43 -36.50
N ARG A 215 2.84 25.85 -36.33
CA ARG A 215 3.22 27.25 -36.38
C ARG A 215 3.83 27.55 -37.75
N PHE A 216 3.46 28.66 -38.30
CA PHE A 216 3.94 29.07 -39.63
C PHE A 216 4.73 30.36 -39.50
N ALA A 217 5.91 30.42 -40.09
CA ALA A 217 6.60 31.65 -40.37
C ALA A 217 6.27 32.10 -41.78
N VAL A 218 5.61 33.21 -41.88
CA VAL A 218 5.28 33.83 -43.12
C VAL A 218 6.26 34.97 -43.37
N THR A 219 7.13 34.84 -44.35
CA THR A 219 8.14 35.86 -44.69
C THR A 219 7.79 36.47 -46.03
N CYS A 220 7.61 37.79 -46.06
CA CYS A 220 7.45 38.53 -47.32
C CYS A 220 8.81 39.10 -47.70
N ARG A 221 9.27 38.86 -48.92
CA ARG A 221 10.44 39.52 -49.46
C ARG A 221 10.06 40.84 -50.12
N ASP A 222 10.88 41.86 -49.88
CA ASP A 222 10.59 43.23 -50.21
C ASP A 222 10.64 43.47 -51.72
N GLY A 223 9.56 44.00 -52.28
CA GLY A 223 9.44 44.45 -53.65
C GLY A 223 9.07 45.94 -53.74
N GLY A 224 9.65 46.81 -52.85
CA GLY A 224 9.53 48.28 -52.90
C GLY A 224 8.21 48.85 -52.36
N GLY A 225 8.32 49.72 -51.34
CA GLY A 225 7.31 50.66 -50.88
C GLY A 225 6.04 50.07 -50.24
N SER A 226 5.94 50.07 -48.92
CA SER A 226 4.85 49.61 -48.03
C SER A 226 4.91 48.15 -47.51
N ALA A 227 6.11 47.65 -47.29
CA ALA A 227 6.28 46.29 -46.69
C ALA A 227 5.58 46.13 -45.33
N ALA A 228 5.52 47.17 -44.53
CA ALA A 228 4.86 47.16 -43.23
C ALA A 228 3.34 47.01 -43.32
N GLU A 229 2.68 47.67 -44.26
CA GLU A 229 1.22 47.61 -44.46
C GLU A 229 0.81 46.21 -45.02
N ARG A 230 1.58 45.68 -45.95
CA ARG A 230 1.36 44.31 -46.48
C ARG A 230 1.57 43.26 -45.38
N GLY A 231 2.60 43.41 -44.58
CA GLY A 231 2.84 42.52 -43.43
C GLY A 231 1.69 42.51 -42.42
N GLN A 232 1.11 43.65 -42.13
CA GLN A 232 -0.08 43.79 -41.26
C GLN A 232 -1.32 43.14 -41.87
N LEU A 233 -1.60 43.37 -43.14
CA LEU A 233 -2.73 42.72 -43.83
C LEU A 233 -2.58 41.19 -43.87
N LEU A 234 -1.38 40.69 -44.17
CA LEU A 234 -1.09 39.28 -44.16
C LEU A 234 -1.27 38.67 -42.76
N ALA A 235 -0.80 39.35 -41.71
CA ALA A 235 -0.96 38.91 -40.32
C ALA A 235 -2.43 38.87 -39.92
N GLN A 236 -3.25 39.84 -40.36
CA GLN A 236 -4.68 39.86 -40.08
C GLN A 236 -5.43 38.72 -40.78
N GLU A 237 -5.18 38.50 -42.07
CA GLU A 237 -5.81 37.42 -42.85
C GLU A 237 -5.37 36.04 -42.34
N TRP A 238 -4.09 35.90 -41.98
CA TRP A 238 -3.57 34.69 -41.36
C TRP A 238 -4.22 34.41 -40.00
N SER A 239 -4.36 35.46 -39.14
CA SER A 239 -5.02 35.31 -37.84
C SER A 239 -6.49 34.92 -37.98
N ARG A 240 -7.20 35.44 -39.00
CA ARG A 240 -8.59 35.02 -39.28
C ARG A 240 -8.67 33.57 -39.76
N ALA A 241 -7.81 33.14 -40.68
CA ALA A 241 -7.77 31.75 -41.14
C ALA A 241 -7.48 30.79 -40.00
N MET A 242 -6.57 31.14 -39.08
CA MET A 242 -6.26 30.31 -37.93
C MET A 242 -7.39 30.24 -36.89
N GLN A 243 -8.14 31.35 -36.68
CA GLN A 243 -9.34 31.36 -35.84
C GLN A 243 -10.45 30.49 -36.43
N ASP A 244 -10.65 30.53 -37.75
CA ASP A 244 -11.64 29.71 -38.43
C ASP A 244 -11.28 28.21 -38.34
N THR A 245 -10.00 27.87 -38.44
CA THR A 245 -9.52 26.47 -38.28
C THR A 245 -9.78 25.97 -36.86
N ARG A 246 -9.61 26.79 -35.80
CA ARG A 246 -9.97 26.43 -34.43
C ARG A 246 -11.47 26.18 -34.23
N ASN A 247 -12.30 26.82 -35.04
CA ASN A 247 -13.76 26.66 -35.05
C ASN A 247 -14.22 25.51 -35.93
N GLY A 248 -13.30 24.67 -36.46
CA GLY A 248 -13.60 23.50 -37.29
C GLY A 248 -13.81 23.79 -38.77
N SER A 249 -13.53 25.00 -39.24
CA SER A 249 -13.61 25.40 -40.64
C SER A 249 -12.21 25.54 -41.23
N VAL A 250 -11.84 24.63 -42.13
CA VAL A 250 -10.53 24.68 -42.83
C VAL A 250 -10.64 25.64 -43.98
N ARG A 251 -9.85 26.74 -44.01
CA ARG A 251 -9.74 27.66 -45.13
C ARG A 251 -8.32 27.62 -45.69
N ASP A 252 -8.23 27.49 -47.04
CA ASP A 252 -6.97 27.59 -47.71
C ASP A 252 -6.52 29.06 -47.74
N PHE A 253 -5.25 29.26 -47.44
CA PHE A 253 -4.61 30.57 -47.51
C PHE A 253 -3.97 30.77 -48.88
N VAL A 254 -4.43 31.77 -49.61
CA VAL A 254 -3.85 32.15 -50.92
C VAL A 254 -3.14 33.49 -50.76
N ALA A 255 -1.83 33.50 -50.89
CA ALA A 255 -1.02 34.72 -50.92
C ALA A 255 -0.57 35.03 -52.34
N VAL A 256 -0.71 36.31 -52.74
CA VAL A 256 -0.19 36.81 -54.03
C VAL A 256 1.03 37.66 -53.76
N GLY A 257 2.18 37.23 -54.29
CA GLY A 257 3.46 37.93 -54.12
C GLY A 257 4.59 36.96 -53.74
N ASP A 258 5.81 37.47 -53.51
CA ASP A 258 6.94 36.70 -53.04
C ASP A 258 6.82 36.44 -51.50
N VAL A 259 6.02 35.42 -51.17
CA VAL A 259 5.72 35.00 -49.82
C VAL A 259 6.28 33.61 -49.61
N ASP A 260 7.19 33.44 -48.66
CA ASP A 260 7.73 32.14 -48.23
C ASP A 260 7.03 31.72 -46.95
N ILE A 261 6.35 30.58 -46.94
CA ILE A 261 5.63 30.02 -45.80
C ILE A 261 6.40 28.78 -45.35
N ARG A 262 6.96 28.87 -44.13
CA ARG A 262 7.66 27.73 -43.49
C ARG A 262 6.92 27.27 -42.27
N VAL A 263 6.75 25.97 -42.20
CA VAL A 263 6.25 25.33 -40.97
C VAL A 263 7.37 25.33 -39.93
N ILE A 264 7.11 25.95 -38.77
CA ILE A 264 8.06 25.92 -37.66
C ILE A 264 7.66 24.83 -36.67
N GLY A 265 8.57 23.90 -36.42
CA GLY A 265 8.38 22.86 -35.43
C GLY A 265 7.67 21.58 -35.90
N GLY A 266 7.30 21.52 -37.21
CA GLY A 266 6.71 20.29 -37.79
C GLY A 266 7.71 19.16 -38.00
N ASP A 267 8.99 19.49 -38.17
CA ASP A 267 10.07 18.53 -38.43
C ASP A 267 10.80 18.03 -37.15
N VAL A 268 10.39 18.52 -35.95
CA VAL A 268 11.00 18.08 -34.69
C VAL A 268 10.39 16.73 -34.31
N PRO A 269 11.15 15.63 -34.32
CA PRO A 269 10.64 14.34 -33.91
C PRO A 269 10.14 14.43 -32.47
N ILE A 270 8.96 13.89 -32.22
CA ILE A 270 8.45 13.75 -30.84
C ILE A 270 9.45 12.86 -30.11
N LEU A 271 10.00 13.35 -29.00
CA LEU A 271 10.89 12.56 -28.15
C LEU A 271 10.17 11.28 -27.72
N ASP A 272 10.80 10.14 -28.01
CA ASP A 272 10.30 8.87 -27.51
C ASP A 272 10.39 8.86 -25.96
N SER A 273 9.24 8.92 -25.33
CA SER A 273 9.11 8.89 -23.89
C SER A 273 8.86 7.49 -23.33
N GLN A 274 8.77 6.47 -24.18
CA GLN A 274 8.41 5.11 -23.75
C GLN A 274 9.46 4.53 -22.78
N VAL A 275 10.74 4.67 -23.11
CA VAL A 275 11.82 4.12 -22.27
C VAL A 275 11.89 4.79 -20.89
N PRO A 276 11.95 6.13 -20.77
CA PRO A 276 12.03 6.76 -19.44
C PRO A 276 10.75 6.56 -18.61
N VAL A 277 9.58 6.59 -19.24
CA VAL A 277 8.32 6.28 -18.53
C VAL A 277 8.34 4.86 -17.99
N ARG A 278 8.75 3.89 -18.80
CA ARG A 278 8.87 2.49 -18.40
C ARG A 278 9.83 2.31 -17.23
N GLN A 279 11.00 2.93 -17.25
CA GLN A 279 11.98 2.87 -16.16
C GLN A 279 11.41 3.41 -14.83
N VAL A 280 10.66 4.50 -14.86
CA VAL A 280 10.01 5.04 -13.66
C VAL A 280 8.91 4.10 -13.16
N LEU A 281 8.10 3.55 -14.05
CA LEU A 281 7.06 2.58 -13.69
C LEU A 281 7.66 1.30 -13.09
N GLU A 282 8.81 0.82 -13.59
CA GLU A 282 9.54 -0.31 -13.02
C GLU A 282 9.98 -0.05 -11.58
N GLN A 283 10.40 1.19 -11.23
CA GLN A 283 10.70 1.55 -9.85
C GLN A 283 9.46 1.56 -8.95
N ILE A 284 8.32 2.01 -9.46
CA ILE A 284 7.03 1.97 -8.72
C ILE A 284 6.62 0.51 -8.48
N VAL A 285 6.71 -0.34 -9.50
CA VAL A 285 6.42 -1.77 -9.40
C VAL A 285 7.33 -2.45 -8.37
N ALA A 286 8.64 -2.20 -8.47
CA ALA A 286 9.62 -2.76 -7.54
C ALA A 286 9.35 -2.33 -6.08
N LYS A 287 8.92 -1.07 -5.87
CA LYS A 287 8.62 -0.55 -4.52
C LYS A 287 7.33 -1.10 -3.94
N THR A 288 6.33 -1.33 -4.78
CA THR A 288 4.99 -1.80 -4.35
C THR A 288 4.86 -3.32 -4.33
N SER A 289 5.82 -4.04 -4.89
CA SER A 289 5.80 -5.51 -5.07
C SER A 289 4.58 -6.04 -5.83
N ILE A 290 3.84 -5.16 -6.53
CA ILE A 290 2.69 -5.57 -7.34
C ILE A 290 3.15 -5.92 -8.75
N PRO A 291 2.86 -7.13 -9.26
CA PRO A 291 3.22 -7.51 -10.62
C PRO A 291 2.67 -6.55 -11.68
N PRO A 292 3.46 -6.23 -12.72
CA PRO A 292 3.07 -5.28 -13.76
C PRO A 292 1.73 -5.60 -14.43
N PHE A 293 1.46 -6.88 -14.71
CA PHE A 293 0.23 -7.33 -15.36
C PHE A 293 -1.02 -7.00 -14.52
N MET A 294 -0.92 -7.01 -13.19
CA MET A 294 -2.00 -6.64 -12.30
C MET A 294 -2.29 -5.12 -12.31
N LEU A 295 -1.33 -4.32 -12.73
CA LEU A 295 -1.47 -2.88 -12.91
C LEU A 295 -1.87 -2.49 -14.34
N GLY A 296 -2.15 -3.49 -15.20
CA GLY A 296 -2.47 -3.25 -16.62
C GLY A 296 -1.24 -2.91 -17.47
N LEU A 297 -0.04 -3.16 -16.96
CA LEU A 297 1.21 -2.90 -17.68
C LEU A 297 1.64 -4.16 -18.43
N ASN A 298 1.43 -4.17 -19.75
CA ASN A 298 1.78 -5.30 -20.60
C ASN A 298 3.29 -5.26 -20.97
N TRP A 299 4.12 -5.67 -20.01
CA TRP A 299 5.52 -5.94 -20.29
C TRP A 299 5.65 -7.43 -20.63
N ASN A 300 6.32 -7.75 -21.73
CA ASN A 300 6.48 -9.11 -22.24
C ASN A 300 6.79 -10.11 -21.11
N SER A 301 5.78 -10.66 -20.49
CA SER A 301 5.87 -11.67 -19.45
C SER A 301 5.40 -13.01 -20.03
N THR A 302 6.15 -14.06 -19.74
CA THR A 302 5.70 -15.43 -20.04
C THR A 302 4.73 -15.87 -18.96
N GLU A 303 3.83 -16.80 -19.27
CA GLU A 303 2.89 -17.40 -18.30
C GLU A 303 3.61 -17.86 -17.01
N ARG A 304 4.75 -18.56 -17.18
CA ARG A 304 5.57 -18.98 -16.06
C ARG A 304 6.09 -17.84 -15.18
N MET A 305 6.49 -16.73 -15.78
CA MET A 305 6.91 -15.54 -15.02
C MET A 305 5.75 -14.93 -14.25
N SER A 306 4.57 -14.88 -14.88
CA SER A 306 3.36 -14.34 -14.22
C SER A 306 2.95 -15.19 -13.02
N ALA A 307 3.02 -16.52 -13.12
CA ALA A 307 2.77 -17.44 -12.01
C ALA A 307 3.78 -17.22 -10.86
N GLN A 308 5.07 -17.13 -11.16
CA GLN A 308 6.09 -16.85 -10.14
C GLN A 308 5.89 -15.46 -9.45
N GLN A 309 5.50 -14.46 -10.21
CA GLN A 309 5.18 -13.14 -9.65
C GLN A 309 3.93 -13.17 -8.77
N ALA A 310 2.92 -13.97 -9.11
CA ALA A 310 1.74 -14.18 -8.28
C ALA A 310 2.10 -14.86 -6.95
N ASP A 311 2.98 -15.87 -6.95
CA ASP A 311 3.46 -16.53 -5.74
C ASP A 311 4.25 -15.57 -4.83
N MET A 312 5.08 -14.70 -5.41
CA MET A 312 5.79 -13.66 -4.65
C MET A 312 4.81 -12.68 -4.00
N LEU A 313 3.78 -12.23 -4.74
CA LEU A 313 2.75 -11.35 -4.20
C LEU A 313 1.98 -12.03 -3.07
N THR A 314 1.64 -13.30 -3.19
CA THR A 314 0.99 -14.07 -2.11
C THR A 314 1.83 -14.08 -0.84
N THR A 315 3.15 -14.16 -0.96
CA THR A 315 4.08 -14.08 0.16
C THR A 315 4.05 -12.70 0.83
N GLU A 316 4.04 -11.62 0.05
CA GLU A 316 3.93 -10.24 0.55
C GLU A 316 2.60 -10.01 1.28
N ILE A 317 1.50 -10.47 0.69
CA ILE A 317 0.17 -10.36 1.32
C ILE A 317 0.13 -11.15 2.63
N THR A 318 0.73 -12.33 2.67
CA THR A 318 0.85 -13.14 3.89
C THR A 318 1.65 -12.40 4.97
N ALA A 319 2.70 -11.68 4.60
CA ALA A 319 3.46 -10.84 5.53
C ALA A 319 2.62 -9.68 6.09
N ILE A 320 1.80 -9.04 5.25
CA ILE A 320 0.84 -8.01 5.69
C ILE A 320 -0.18 -8.60 6.66
N ARG A 321 -0.77 -9.76 6.34
CA ARG A 321 -1.73 -10.45 7.20
C ARG A 321 -1.17 -10.79 8.58
N ARG A 322 0.11 -11.19 8.66
CA ARG A 322 0.80 -11.40 9.94
C ARG A 322 0.85 -10.15 10.81
N MET A 323 0.96 -8.96 10.22
CA MET A 323 0.93 -7.70 10.97
C MET A 323 -0.48 -7.34 11.43
N LEU A 324 -1.50 -7.75 10.68
CA LEU A 324 -2.90 -7.49 11.01
C LEU A 324 -3.49 -8.52 11.99
N THR A 325 -2.97 -9.74 12.03
CA THR A 325 -3.45 -10.81 12.93
C THR A 325 -3.53 -10.37 14.39
N PRO A 326 -2.50 -9.75 15.00
CA PRO A 326 -2.58 -9.26 16.38
C PRO A 326 -3.67 -8.21 16.60
N VAL A 327 -3.99 -7.41 15.58
CA VAL A 327 -5.05 -6.39 15.65
C VAL A 327 -6.41 -7.08 15.78
N VAL A 328 -6.68 -8.07 14.93
CA VAL A 328 -7.93 -8.85 14.99
C VAL A 328 -8.02 -9.64 16.31
N GLU A 329 -6.92 -10.24 16.74
CA GLU A 329 -6.85 -10.94 18.03
C GLU A 329 -7.14 -10.01 19.20
N GLN A 330 -6.60 -8.79 19.21
CA GLN A 330 -6.85 -7.82 20.28
C GLN A 330 -8.31 -7.40 20.33
N ILE A 331 -8.95 -7.19 19.17
CA ILE A 331 -10.39 -6.87 19.08
C ILE A 331 -11.22 -8.03 19.65
N CYS A 332 -10.97 -9.25 19.20
CA CYS A 332 -11.71 -10.43 19.67
C CYS A 332 -11.52 -10.66 21.16
N ARG A 333 -10.27 -10.56 21.64
CA ARG A 333 -9.92 -10.72 23.06
C ARG A 333 -10.57 -9.66 23.94
N MET A 334 -10.59 -8.41 23.48
CA MET A 334 -11.25 -7.32 24.21
C MET A 334 -12.74 -7.57 24.33
N ARG A 335 -13.40 -7.95 23.23
CA ARG A 335 -14.83 -8.27 23.26
C ARG A 335 -15.17 -9.41 24.20
N LEU A 336 -14.45 -10.52 24.14
CA LEU A 336 -14.65 -11.66 25.04
C LEU A 336 -14.48 -11.25 26.50
N ARG A 337 -13.45 -10.47 26.83
CA ARG A 337 -13.25 -9.94 28.18
C ARG A 337 -14.42 -9.08 28.68
N MET A 338 -14.97 -8.21 27.81
CA MET A 338 -16.14 -7.39 28.16
C MET A 338 -17.39 -8.24 28.43
N GLN A 339 -17.50 -9.40 27.80
CA GLN A 339 -18.58 -10.36 28.00
C GLN A 339 -18.32 -11.30 29.20
N GLY A 340 -17.13 -11.21 29.82
CA GLY A 340 -16.72 -12.09 30.90
C GLY A 340 -16.34 -13.50 30.46
N GLU A 341 -16.00 -13.67 29.18
CA GLU A 341 -15.64 -14.94 28.58
C GLU A 341 -14.13 -15.07 28.36
N THR A 342 -13.62 -16.30 28.46
CA THR A 342 -12.22 -16.64 28.23
C THR A 342 -12.13 -17.83 27.29
N ALA A 343 -12.61 -17.68 26.07
CA ALA A 343 -12.52 -18.72 25.05
C ALA A 343 -11.17 -18.64 24.32
N ALA A 344 -10.58 -19.80 24.03
CA ALA A 344 -9.46 -19.88 23.11
C ALA A 344 -9.97 -19.75 21.68
N PHE A 345 -9.32 -18.91 20.90
CA PHE A 345 -9.63 -18.71 19.51
C PHE A 345 -8.35 -18.54 18.68
N ARG A 346 -8.45 -18.75 17.40
CA ARG A 346 -7.40 -18.45 16.42
C ARG A 346 -7.95 -17.58 15.30
N VAL A 347 -7.10 -16.73 14.77
CA VAL A 347 -7.39 -15.93 13.58
C VAL A 347 -6.74 -16.62 12.40
N ASP A 348 -7.50 -16.80 11.35
CA ASP A 348 -7.07 -17.33 10.06
C ASP A 348 -7.46 -16.36 8.94
N TRP A 349 -7.06 -16.63 7.74
CA TRP A 349 -7.32 -15.74 6.60
C TRP A 349 -7.84 -16.55 5.43
N GLU A 350 -8.76 -15.97 4.66
CA GLU A 350 -9.22 -16.57 3.42
C GLU A 350 -8.05 -16.84 2.46
N ASP A 351 -8.13 -17.91 1.71
CA ASP A 351 -7.10 -18.24 0.72
C ASP A 351 -6.99 -17.15 -0.35
N ILE A 352 -5.76 -16.82 -0.73
CA ILE A 352 -5.48 -15.86 -1.81
C ILE A 352 -5.49 -16.63 -3.11
N ASN A 353 -6.58 -16.56 -3.84
CA ASN A 353 -6.67 -17.19 -5.15
C ASN A 353 -6.31 -16.16 -6.24
N LEU A 354 -5.07 -16.24 -6.75
CA LEU A 354 -4.57 -15.46 -7.88
C LEU A 354 -4.40 -16.31 -9.15
N GLN A 355 -4.71 -17.61 -9.06
CA GLN A 355 -4.56 -18.57 -10.15
C GLN A 355 -5.91 -18.83 -10.84
N ASP A 356 -5.83 -19.28 -12.08
CA ASP A 356 -7.00 -19.71 -12.83
C ASP A 356 -7.62 -20.95 -12.15
N GLU A 357 -8.95 -21.01 -12.00
CA GLU A 357 -9.69 -22.14 -11.39
C GLU A 357 -9.31 -23.50 -11.98
N VAL A 358 -8.93 -23.51 -13.26
CA VAL A 358 -8.48 -24.72 -13.97
C VAL A 358 -7.12 -25.21 -13.47
N GLU A 359 -6.20 -24.31 -13.16
CA GLU A 359 -4.88 -24.67 -12.63
C GLU A 359 -4.98 -25.11 -11.16
N GLU A 360 -5.86 -24.50 -10.39
CA GLU A 360 -6.14 -24.89 -9.01
C GLU A 360 -6.73 -26.32 -8.95
N ALA A 361 -7.72 -26.61 -9.79
CA ALA A 361 -8.29 -27.96 -9.90
C ALA A 361 -7.25 -29.02 -10.31
N LYS A 362 -6.32 -28.67 -11.21
CA LYS A 362 -5.19 -29.55 -11.57
C LYS A 362 -4.22 -29.74 -10.39
N ALA A 363 -3.88 -28.67 -9.68
CA ALA A 363 -3.00 -28.73 -8.52
C ALA A 363 -3.60 -29.60 -7.40
N GLU A 364 -4.91 -29.49 -7.16
CA GLU A 364 -5.64 -30.32 -6.21
C GLU A 364 -5.66 -31.79 -6.64
N LEU A 365 -5.92 -32.05 -7.91
CA LEU A 365 -5.83 -33.40 -8.46
C LEU A 365 -4.44 -34.03 -8.27
N TYR A 366 -3.36 -33.26 -8.53
CA TYR A 366 -2.00 -33.73 -8.31
C TYR A 366 -1.68 -33.95 -6.84
N ARG A 367 -2.19 -33.14 -5.92
CA ARG A 367 -2.03 -33.33 -4.47
C ARG A 367 -2.71 -34.62 -4.01
N GLU A 368 -3.92 -34.87 -4.48
CA GLU A 368 -4.66 -36.11 -4.16
C GLU A 368 -4.00 -37.35 -4.77
N GLN A 369 -3.48 -37.25 -5.99
CA GLN A 369 -2.69 -38.33 -6.59
C GLN A 369 -1.41 -38.62 -5.79
N ALA A 370 -0.69 -37.56 -5.37
CA ALA A 370 0.51 -37.74 -4.55
C ALA A 370 0.19 -38.33 -3.18
N ARG A 371 -0.94 -37.97 -2.57
CA ARG A 371 -1.43 -38.52 -1.31
C ARG A 371 -1.77 -40.01 -1.45
N LYS A 372 -2.46 -40.36 -2.53
CA LYS A 372 -2.82 -41.74 -2.85
C LYS A 372 -1.56 -42.60 -3.03
N LEU A 373 -0.57 -42.10 -3.79
CA LEU A 373 0.70 -42.80 -4.01
C LEU A 373 1.49 -42.99 -2.71
N ARG A 374 1.46 -42.00 -1.78
CA ARG A 374 2.09 -42.17 -0.46
C ARG A 374 1.41 -43.30 0.34
N ILE A 375 0.08 -43.31 0.40
CA ILE A 375 -0.68 -44.33 1.11
C ILE A 375 -0.39 -45.75 0.48
N GLU A 376 -0.32 -45.85 -0.85
CA GLU A 376 0.00 -47.09 -1.55
C GLU A 376 1.44 -47.55 -1.24
N ASN A 377 2.40 -46.63 -1.19
CA ASN A 377 3.79 -46.93 -0.84
C ASN A 377 3.93 -47.38 0.63
N ASP A 378 3.31 -46.65 1.56
CA ASP A 378 3.30 -47.03 2.98
C ASP A 378 2.65 -48.41 3.21
N ALA A 379 1.57 -48.71 2.48
CA ALA A 379 0.93 -50.02 2.51
C ALA A 379 1.79 -51.12 1.87
N ALA A 380 2.60 -50.80 0.87
CA ALA A 380 3.54 -51.71 0.25
C ALA A 380 4.75 -52.01 1.16
N GLU A 381 5.28 -50.97 1.83
CA GLU A 381 6.37 -51.11 2.81
C GLU A 381 5.93 -51.90 4.02
N GLY A 382 4.74 -51.69 4.59
CA GLY A 382 4.18 -52.50 5.67
C GLY A 382 4.00 -53.98 5.29
N LYS A 383 3.59 -54.27 4.04
CA LYS A 383 3.52 -55.63 3.54
C LYS A 383 4.90 -56.32 3.37
N ILE A 384 5.93 -55.52 3.09
CA ILE A 384 7.31 -56.02 2.99
C ILE A 384 7.85 -56.34 4.39
N GLU A 385 7.61 -55.48 5.36
CA GLU A 385 8.01 -55.69 6.76
C GLU A 385 7.31 -56.89 7.38
N ASP A 386 6.01 -57.07 7.17
CA ASP A 386 5.26 -58.23 7.64
C ASP A 386 5.76 -59.55 7.01
N ARG A 387 6.13 -59.52 5.71
CA ARG A 387 6.73 -60.68 5.06
C ARG A 387 8.14 -61.01 5.59
N ALA A 388 8.95 -59.96 5.85
CA ALA A 388 10.27 -60.14 6.44
C ALA A 388 10.19 -60.66 7.89
N ALA A 389 9.26 -60.12 8.70
CA ALA A 389 9.00 -60.63 10.05
C ALA A 389 8.43 -62.05 10.08
N GLY A 390 7.59 -62.41 9.11
CA GLY A 390 7.07 -63.77 8.94
C GLY A 390 8.11 -64.81 8.50
N ALA A 391 9.11 -64.40 7.70
CA ALA A 391 10.24 -65.25 7.29
C ALA A 391 11.21 -65.42 8.43
N ALA A 392 11.49 -64.45 9.25
CA ALA A 392 12.35 -64.52 10.43
C ALA A 392 11.78 -65.36 11.57
N LYS A 393 10.48 -65.64 11.62
CA LYS A 393 9.82 -66.51 12.57
C LYS A 393 9.79 -67.99 12.12
N LYS A 394 10.14 -68.32 10.86
CA LYS A 394 10.17 -69.65 10.30
C LYS A 394 11.59 -70.20 10.13
N ALA A 395 12.62 -69.41 10.36
CA ALA A 395 14.03 -69.83 10.48
C ALA A 395 14.42 -69.97 11.95
#